data_a429336f5bc8910c1d54b50181777a9a
#
_entry.id   a429336f5bc8910c1d54b50181777a9a
#
_cell.length_a   1.000
_cell.length_b   1.000
_cell.length_c   1.000
_cell.angle_alpha   90.00
_cell.angle_beta   90.00
_cell.angle_gamma   90.00
#
_symmetry.space_group_name_H-M   'P 1'
#
loop_
_entity.id
_entity.type
_entity.pdbx_description
1 polymer ?
#
loop_
_entity_poly.entity_id
_entity_poly.type
_entity_poly.pdbx_seq_one_letter_code
_entity_poly.pdbx_strand_id
1 'polypeptide(L)'
;IEADSEVHRTEEGSLIELFKKQRPGEPPSVDNARNLLNQLFFDPKRYDLTRVGRYKLNARLGLDVDIDTRTLTHDDIIALIKELVSLPKLLGIPEDPAEGEEIKDYAAEAVTYPREPIAEHIDEYEHFGNRRLRTVGELIQEAFRVGLYRMERVVRERMTTEDVDTITPQTIINIRPVVAALKEFFGSSQLSQFMDQTNSLAGLTHRRRLSALGAGGLTRERAPIEVRDVHPTHYGRMCPIETPEGPNIGLI
;
A
#
# COMPACT_ATOMS: atom_id res chain seq x y z
N ILE A 1 -20.62 8.41 13.71
CA ILE A 1 -21.39 7.72 12.65
C ILE A 1 -22.69 7.28 13.29
N GLU A 2 -23.68 8.16 13.31
CA GLU A 2 -25.02 7.77 13.67
C GLU A 2 -25.54 6.78 12.63
N ALA A 3 -26.00 5.63 13.07
CA ALA A 3 -26.59 4.63 12.21
C ALA A 3 -27.94 5.14 11.71
N ASP A 4 -27.95 5.85 10.60
CA ASP A 4 -29.13 6.50 10.02
C ASP A 4 -30.23 5.53 9.57
N SER A 5 -30.00 4.23 9.59
CA SER A 5 -31.00 3.24 9.27
C SER A 5 -30.78 1.91 9.97
N GLU A 6 -31.87 1.18 10.25
CA GLU A 6 -31.80 -0.20 10.78
C GLU A 6 -31.03 -1.16 9.85
N VAL A 7 -30.94 -0.83 8.57
CA VAL A 7 -30.22 -1.61 7.56
C VAL A 7 -28.72 -1.71 7.89
N HIS A 8 -28.12 -0.66 8.45
CA HIS A 8 -26.69 -0.65 8.79
C HIS A 8 -26.37 -1.42 10.09
N ARG A 9 -27.38 -1.86 10.84
CA ARG A 9 -27.21 -2.64 12.08
C ARG A 9 -27.09 -4.15 11.82
N THR A 10 -27.37 -4.58 10.61
CA THR A 10 -27.24 -6.00 10.24
C THR A 10 -25.93 -6.24 9.46
N GLU A 11 -25.32 -7.42 9.63
CA GLU A 11 -24.11 -7.79 8.87
C GLU A 11 -24.35 -7.70 7.36
N GLU A 12 -25.47 -8.22 6.89
CA GLU A 12 -25.82 -8.23 5.47
C GLU A 12 -26.02 -6.81 4.91
N GLY A 13 -26.73 -5.97 5.64
CA GLY A 13 -26.94 -4.56 5.25
C GLY A 13 -25.64 -3.78 5.18
N SER A 14 -24.75 -3.97 6.15
CA SER A 14 -23.44 -3.33 6.17
C SER A 14 -22.56 -3.79 5.01
N LEU A 15 -22.55 -5.08 4.70
CA LEU A 15 -21.81 -5.65 3.56
C LEU A 15 -22.29 -5.07 2.23
N ILE A 16 -23.61 -4.99 2.03
CA ILE A 16 -24.22 -4.42 0.82
C ILE A 16 -23.83 -2.94 0.66
N GLU A 17 -23.87 -2.17 1.75
CA GLU A 17 -23.53 -0.75 1.71
C GLU A 17 -22.05 -0.53 1.42
N LEU A 18 -21.14 -1.30 2.03
CA LEU A 18 -19.73 -1.28 1.72
C LEU A 18 -19.47 -1.63 0.24
N PHE A 19 -20.18 -2.64 -0.28
CA PHE A 19 -20.06 -3.01 -1.69
C PHE A 19 -20.50 -1.88 -2.63
N LYS A 20 -21.64 -1.22 -2.37
CA LYS A 20 -22.11 -0.09 -3.17
C LYS A 20 -21.10 1.07 -3.20
N LYS A 21 -20.46 1.36 -2.06
CA LYS A 21 -19.44 2.42 -1.99
C LYS A 21 -18.16 2.06 -2.74
N GLN A 22 -17.76 0.80 -2.75
CA GLN A 22 -16.56 0.34 -3.44
C GLN A 22 -16.76 0.12 -4.94
N ARG A 23 -17.97 -0.30 -5.35
CA ARG A 23 -18.32 -0.59 -6.74
C ARG A 23 -19.67 0.04 -7.11
N PRO A 24 -19.70 1.37 -7.27
CA PRO A 24 -20.91 2.05 -7.68
C PRO A 24 -21.31 1.57 -9.09
N GLY A 25 -22.58 1.16 -9.24
CA GLY A 25 -23.14 0.70 -10.52
C GLY A 25 -23.20 -0.81 -10.72
N GLU A 26 -22.56 -1.61 -9.87
CA GLU A 26 -22.76 -3.06 -9.88
C GLU A 26 -23.93 -3.47 -8.96
N PRO A 27 -24.75 -4.46 -9.36
CA PRO A 27 -25.84 -4.95 -8.50
C PRO A 27 -25.27 -5.56 -7.21
N PRO A 28 -25.65 -5.06 -6.03
CA PRO A 28 -25.12 -5.56 -4.77
C PRO A 28 -25.75 -6.91 -4.40
N SER A 29 -24.90 -7.87 -4.01
CA SER A 29 -25.31 -9.10 -3.34
C SER A 29 -24.42 -9.35 -2.13
N VAL A 30 -24.95 -10.04 -1.12
CA VAL A 30 -24.21 -10.34 0.11
C VAL A 30 -22.98 -11.20 -0.20
N ASP A 31 -23.10 -12.17 -1.09
CA ASP A 31 -22.00 -13.06 -1.47
C ASP A 31 -20.90 -12.31 -2.21
N ASN A 32 -21.27 -11.42 -3.15
CA ASN A 32 -20.29 -10.60 -3.86
C ASN A 32 -19.59 -9.61 -2.93
N ALA A 33 -20.31 -9.04 -1.96
CA ALA A 33 -19.75 -8.15 -0.95
C ALA A 33 -18.77 -8.88 -0.04
N ARG A 34 -19.13 -10.06 0.46
CA ARG A 34 -18.25 -10.90 1.29
C ARG A 34 -17.01 -11.34 0.53
N ASN A 35 -17.17 -11.77 -0.72
CA ASN A 35 -16.05 -12.13 -1.59
C ASN A 35 -15.12 -10.93 -1.87
N LEU A 36 -15.67 -9.74 -2.08
CA LEU A 36 -14.88 -8.53 -2.27
C LEU A 36 -14.02 -8.22 -1.04
N LEU A 37 -14.59 -8.22 0.15
CA LEU A 37 -13.86 -7.97 1.40
C LEU A 37 -12.79 -9.03 1.65
N ASN A 38 -13.11 -10.30 1.45
CA ASN A 38 -12.15 -11.38 1.58
C ASN A 38 -10.96 -11.19 0.64
N GLN A 39 -11.22 -10.80 -0.61
CA GLN A 39 -10.16 -10.56 -1.59
C GLN A 39 -9.31 -9.32 -1.28
N LEU A 40 -9.88 -8.31 -0.64
CA LEU A 40 -9.18 -7.07 -0.33
C LEU A 40 -8.20 -7.22 0.85
N PHE A 41 -8.57 -7.99 1.88
CA PHE A 41 -7.85 -7.98 3.16
C PHE A 41 -7.37 -9.35 3.64
N PHE A 42 -8.05 -10.43 3.26
CA PHE A 42 -7.84 -11.77 3.84
C PHE A 42 -7.28 -12.80 2.86
N ASP A 43 -7.23 -12.50 1.56
CA ASP A 43 -6.69 -13.40 0.55
C ASP A 43 -5.16 -13.27 0.44
N PRO A 44 -4.38 -14.31 0.83
CA PRO A 44 -2.92 -14.27 0.77
C PRO A 44 -2.35 -14.14 -0.65
N LYS A 45 -3.16 -14.36 -1.69
CA LYS A 45 -2.76 -14.14 -3.09
C LYS A 45 -2.80 -12.67 -3.50
N ARG A 46 -3.59 -11.86 -2.81
CA ARG A 46 -3.84 -10.45 -3.16
C ARG A 46 -3.32 -9.47 -2.15
N TYR A 47 -3.25 -9.86 -0.89
CA TYR A 47 -2.81 -9.01 0.22
C TYR A 47 -1.61 -9.64 0.91
N ASP A 48 -0.56 -8.86 1.09
CA ASP A 48 0.65 -9.29 1.77
C ASP A 48 1.19 -8.15 2.64
N LEU A 49 0.98 -8.29 3.94
CA LEU A 49 1.47 -7.34 4.94
C LEU A 49 2.99 -7.41 5.13
N THR A 50 3.63 -8.50 4.71
CA THR A 50 5.00 -8.89 5.01
C THR A 50 5.27 -9.08 6.52
N ARG A 51 6.40 -9.68 6.88
CA ARG A 51 6.79 -9.84 8.31
C ARG A 51 7.03 -8.51 9.00
N VAL A 52 7.60 -7.53 8.28
CA VAL A 52 7.86 -6.19 8.80
C VAL A 52 6.57 -5.45 9.08
N GLY A 53 5.60 -5.50 8.16
CA GLY A 53 4.28 -4.92 8.34
C GLY A 53 3.54 -5.54 9.52
N ARG A 54 3.57 -6.89 9.64
CA ARG A 54 2.97 -7.60 10.78
C ARG A 54 3.60 -7.18 12.11
N TYR A 55 4.93 -7.10 12.17
CA TYR A 55 5.64 -6.66 13.36
C TYR A 55 5.23 -5.24 13.78
N LYS A 56 5.19 -4.30 12.83
CA LYS A 56 4.80 -2.91 13.11
C LYS A 56 3.35 -2.79 13.54
N LEU A 57 2.44 -3.54 12.90
CA LEU A 57 1.03 -3.54 13.24
C LEU A 57 0.80 -4.08 14.66
N ASN A 58 1.45 -5.20 15.00
CA ASN A 58 1.40 -5.78 16.35
C ASN A 58 1.93 -4.80 17.40
N ALA A 59 3.10 -4.19 17.13
CA ALA A 59 3.70 -3.23 18.05
C ALA A 59 2.82 -1.99 18.25
N ARG A 60 2.21 -1.48 17.18
CA ARG A 60 1.37 -0.28 17.22
C ARG A 60 0.05 -0.52 17.96
N LEU A 61 -0.61 -1.63 17.69
CA LEU A 61 -1.94 -1.94 18.21
C LEU A 61 -1.93 -2.83 19.47
N GLY A 62 -0.74 -3.20 19.97
CA GLY A 62 -0.61 -4.07 21.13
C GLY A 62 -1.15 -5.48 20.88
N LEU A 63 -1.01 -6.00 19.66
CA LEU A 63 -1.51 -7.32 19.27
C LEU A 63 -0.39 -8.37 19.36
N ASP A 64 -0.78 -9.61 19.66
CA ASP A 64 0.12 -10.78 19.68
C ASP A 64 -0.28 -11.79 18.60
N VAL A 65 -0.31 -11.33 17.35
CA VAL A 65 -0.58 -12.17 16.18
C VAL A 65 0.73 -12.72 15.65
N ASP A 66 0.74 -13.99 15.23
CA ASP A 66 1.93 -14.64 14.67
C ASP A 66 2.54 -13.82 13.52
N ILE A 67 3.85 -13.60 13.59
CA ILE A 67 4.62 -12.79 12.63
C ILE A 67 4.58 -13.35 11.19
N ASP A 68 4.29 -14.64 11.03
CA ASP A 68 4.15 -15.27 9.73
C ASP A 68 2.72 -15.15 9.14
N THR A 69 1.78 -14.58 9.91
CA THR A 69 0.43 -14.22 9.41
C THR A 69 0.52 -12.98 8.53
N ARG A 70 0.51 -13.18 7.23
CA ARG A 70 0.76 -12.14 6.21
C ARG A 70 -0.48 -11.41 5.71
N THR A 71 -1.66 -11.86 6.09
CA THR A 71 -2.95 -11.20 5.80
C THR A 71 -3.46 -10.50 7.06
N LEU A 72 -4.39 -9.57 6.90
CA LEU A 72 -5.10 -9.01 8.06
C LEU A 72 -5.98 -10.08 8.71
N THR A 73 -6.26 -9.89 9.99
CA THR A 73 -7.24 -10.64 10.77
C THR A 73 -8.41 -9.73 11.16
N HIS A 74 -9.51 -10.28 11.60
CA HIS A 74 -10.63 -9.48 12.10
C HIS A 74 -10.24 -8.66 13.33
N ASP A 75 -9.39 -9.22 14.20
CA ASP A 75 -8.89 -8.55 15.39
C ASP A 75 -8.02 -7.35 15.04
N ASP A 76 -7.21 -7.44 13.97
CA ASP A 76 -6.44 -6.30 13.45
C ASP A 76 -7.36 -5.13 13.07
N ILE A 77 -8.45 -5.42 12.35
CA ILE A 77 -9.40 -4.39 11.91
C ILE A 77 -10.11 -3.75 13.11
N ILE A 78 -10.54 -4.57 14.07
CA ILE A 78 -11.20 -4.08 15.29
C ILE A 78 -10.24 -3.19 16.10
N ALA A 79 -9.00 -3.64 16.27
CA ALA A 79 -7.99 -2.87 17.00
C ALA A 79 -7.66 -1.55 16.28
N LEU A 80 -7.54 -1.58 14.94
CA LEU A 80 -7.32 -0.38 14.13
C LEU A 80 -8.47 0.63 14.29
N ILE A 81 -9.72 0.17 14.24
CA ILE A 81 -10.88 1.05 14.43
C ILE A 81 -10.89 1.63 15.85
N LYS A 82 -10.58 0.83 16.86
CA LYS A 82 -10.49 1.31 18.26
C LYS A 82 -9.43 2.40 18.37
N GLU A 83 -8.24 2.20 17.79
CA GLU A 83 -7.18 3.21 17.80
C GLU A 83 -7.64 4.49 17.10
N LEU A 84 -8.20 4.41 15.89
CA LEU A 84 -8.70 5.57 15.16
C LEU A 84 -9.76 6.36 15.93
N VAL A 85 -10.69 5.67 16.59
CA VAL A 85 -11.73 6.34 17.40
C VAL A 85 -11.15 6.98 18.66
N SER A 86 -10.06 6.44 19.21
CA SER A 86 -9.42 7.01 20.39
C SER A 86 -8.53 8.23 20.08
N LEU A 87 -8.05 8.39 18.85
CA LEU A 87 -7.16 9.48 18.45
C LEU A 87 -7.68 10.88 18.78
N PRO A 88 -8.95 11.26 18.53
CA PRO A 88 -9.45 12.58 18.89
C PRO A 88 -9.32 12.89 20.38
N LYS A 89 -9.58 11.90 21.24
CA LYS A 89 -9.41 12.05 22.70
C LYS A 89 -7.95 12.23 23.09
N LEU A 90 -7.06 11.46 22.48
CA LEU A 90 -5.61 11.54 22.72
C LEU A 90 -5.04 12.87 22.24
N LEU A 91 -5.55 13.40 21.14
CA LEU A 91 -5.18 14.71 20.60
C LEU A 91 -5.82 15.89 21.33
N GLY A 92 -6.74 15.63 22.29
CA GLY A 92 -7.45 16.67 23.03
C GLY A 92 -8.48 17.42 22.19
N ILE A 93 -8.96 16.82 21.08
CA ILE A 93 -10.00 17.37 20.24
C ILE A 93 -11.33 17.22 20.98
N PRO A 94 -12.09 18.29 21.22
CA PRO A 94 -13.38 18.20 21.89
C PRO A 94 -14.38 17.35 21.09
N GLU A 95 -15.20 16.56 21.79
CA GLU A 95 -16.20 15.67 21.15
C GLU A 95 -17.28 16.47 20.40
N ASP A 96 -17.62 17.68 20.89
CA ASP A 96 -18.51 18.63 20.24
C ASP A 96 -17.81 20.00 20.13
N PRO A 97 -17.30 20.39 18.98
CA PRO A 97 -16.88 21.77 18.76
C PRO A 97 -18.12 22.67 18.86
N ALA A 98 -18.10 23.66 19.74
CA ALA A 98 -19.18 24.64 19.85
C ALA A 98 -19.45 25.26 18.48
N GLU A 99 -20.71 25.38 18.06
CA GLU A 99 -21.10 26.00 16.80
C GLU A 99 -20.45 27.39 16.67
N GLY A 100 -19.50 27.53 15.73
CA GLY A 100 -18.81 28.80 15.45
C GLY A 100 -17.34 28.86 15.88
N GLU A 101 -16.76 27.85 16.53
CA GLU A 101 -15.31 27.77 16.63
C GLU A 101 -14.75 27.17 15.34
N GLU A 102 -13.86 27.92 14.68
CA GLU A 102 -13.02 27.36 13.60
C GLU A 102 -12.32 26.12 14.16
N ILE A 103 -12.44 24.99 13.46
CA ILE A 103 -11.70 23.77 13.80
C ILE A 103 -10.22 24.16 13.73
N LYS A 104 -9.62 24.43 14.90
CA LYS A 104 -8.17 24.62 14.98
C LYS A 104 -7.52 23.37 14.42
N ASP A 105 -6.50 23.53 13.61
CA ASP A 105 -5.73 22.44 13.08
C ASP A 105 -4.87 21.83 14.21
N TYR A 106 -5.57 21.13 15.13
CA TYR A 106 -4.94 20.46 16.27
C TYR A 106 -3.89 19.43 15.83
N ALA A 107 -4.04 18.87 14.62
CA ALA A 107 -3.07 17.95 14.06
C ALA A 107 -1.78 18.69 13.66
N ALA A 108 -1.89 19.86 13.02
CA ALA A 108 -0.73 20.67 12.68
C ALA A 108 -0.02 21.24 13.92
N GLU A 109 -0.79 21.65 14.93
CA GLU A 109 -0.22 22.14 16.19
C GLU A 109 0.45 21.02 16.98
N ALA A 110 -0.12 19.81 16.97
CA ALA A 110 0.47 18.62 17.61
C ALA A 110 1.75 18.15 16.90
N VAL A 111 1.82 18.28 15.58
CA VAL A 111 3.04 17.96 14.81
C VAL A 111 4.15 18.97 15.06
N THR A 112 3.80 20.26 15.22
CA THR A 112 4.81 21.32 15.45
C THR A 112 5.41 21.24 16.86
N TYR A 113 4.61 20.88 17.86
CA TYR A 113 5.04 20.77 19.25
C TYR A 113 4.37 19.55 19.94
N PRO A 114 4.75 18.33 19.58
CA PRO A 114 4.14 17.13 20.15
C PRO A 114 4.43 17.07 21.65
N ARG A 115 3.39 17.02 22.46
CA ARG A 115 3.51 16.60 23.86
C ARG A 115 3.88 15.12 23.86
N GLU A 116 4.79 14.68 24.71
CA GLU A 116 5.31 13.31 24.72
C GLU A 116 4.25 12.20 24.58
N PRO A 117 3.09 12.23 25.24
CA PRO A 117 2.06 11.21 25.09
C PRO A 117 1.42 11.18 23.69
N ILE A 118 1.41 12.32 22.99
CA ILE A 118 0.80 12.46 21.65
C ILE A 118 1.79 12.02 20.58
N ALA A 119 3.08 12.28 20.76
CA ALA A 119 4.11 11.91 19.81
C ALA A 119 4.17 10.40 19.55
N GLU A 120 3.84 9.55 20.54
CA GLU A 120 3.79 8.10 20.37
C GLU A 120 2.65 7.65 19.44
N HIS A 121 1.59 8.46 19.28
CA HIS A 121 0.41 8.13 18.48
C HIS A 121 0.41 8.78 17.08
N ILE A 122 1.34 9.69 16.80
CA ILE A 122 1.47 10.34 15.48
C ILE A 122 2.61 9.68 14.70
N ASP A 123 2.30 9.19 13.51
CA ASP A 123 3.31 8.63 12.61
C ASP A 123 4.01 9.75 11.83
N GLU A 124 5.32 9.82 11.93
CA GLU A 124 6.16 10.66 11.08
C GLU A 124 6.35 9.98 9.72
N TYR A 125 5.68 10.46 8.69
CA TYR A 125 5.77 9.89 7.32
C TYR A 125 7.17 9.95 6.74
N GLU A 126 7.95 10.97 7.11
CA GLU A 126 9.29 11.21 6.57
C GLU A 126 10.39 10.42 7.28
N HIS A 127 10.08 9.87 8.45
CA HIS A 127 11.02 9.04 9.20
C HIS A 127 11.39 7.78 8.41
N PHE A 128 12.69 7.50 8.23
CA PHE A 128 13.15 6.31 7.49
C PHE A 128 12.68 4.98 8.11
N GLY A 129 12.32 4.96 9.36
CA GLY A 129 11.66 3.83 10.00
C GLY A 129 10.30 3.49 9.39
N ASN A 130 9.61 4.46 8.79
CA ASN A 130 8.28 4.32 8.18
C ASN A 130 8.33 4.33 6.64
N ARG A 131 9.44 4.76 6.05
CA ARG A 131 9.66 4.77 4.59
C ARG A 131 10.56 3.61 4.19
N ARG A 132 9.97 2.55 3.66
CA ARG A 132 10.71 1.38 3.20
C ARG A 132 11.21 1.58 1.78
N LEU A 133 12.46 1.23 1.54
CA LEU A 133 13.03 1.20 0.19
C LEU A 133 12.71 -0.13 -0.49
N ARG A 134 12.18 -0.07 -1.70
CA ARG A 134 11.98 -1.22 -2.58
C ARG A 134 13.15 -1.31 -3.56
N THR A 135 13.93 -2.36 -3.45
CA THR A 135 15.06 -2.59 -4.35
C THR A 135 14.61 -3.18 -5.69
N VAL A 136 15.51 -3.18 -6.66
CA VAL A 136 15.24 -3.71 -8.01
C VAL A 136 14.78 -5.17 -7.99
N GLY A 137 15.31 -5.98 -7.09
CA GLY A 137 14.90 -7.38 -6.95
C GLY A 137 13.43 -7.55 -6.61
N GLU A 138 12.90 -6.72 -5.71
CA GLU A 138 11.49 -6.72 -5.36
C GLU A 138 10.59 -6.28 -6.53
N LEU A 139 11.01 -5.28 -7.28
CA LEU A 139 10.27 -4.80 -8.45
C LEU A 139 10.21 -5.86 -9.56
N ILE A 140 11.31 -6.55 -9.80
CA ILE A 140 11.36 -7.66 -10.78
C ILE A 140 10.53 -8.85 -10.29
N GLN A 141 10.60 -9.17 -8.99
CA GLN A 141 9.77 -10.23 -8.39
C GLN A 141 8.28 -9.98 -8.62
N GLU A 142 7.83 -8.75 -8.45
CA GLU A 142 6.42 -8.41 -8.68
C GLU A 142 6.01 -8.58 -10.14
N ALA A 143 6.84 -8.12 -11.09
CA ALA A 143 6.60 -8.34 -12.51
C ALA A 143 6.58 -9.84 -12.86
N PHE A 144 7.50 -10.62 -12.30
CA PHE A 144 7.54 -12.07 -12.46
C PHE A 144 6.30 -12.76 -11.91
N ARG A 145 5.85 -12.35 -10.71
CA ARG A 145 4.62 -12.86 -10.07
C ARG A 145 3.39 -12.63 -10.96
N VAL A 146 3.24 -11.42 -11.51
CA VAL A 146 2.16 -11.11 -12.46
C VAL A 146 2.22 -12.04 -13.68
N GLY A 147 3.42 -12.29 -14.21
CA GLY A 147 3.63 -13.23 -15.32
C GLY A 147 3.21 -14.66 -14.96
N LEU A 148 3.53 -15.13 -13.75
CA LEU A 148 3.12 -16.44 -13.25
C LEU A 148 1.61 -16.56 -13.09
N TYR A 149 0.93 -15.55 -12.56
CA TYR A 149 -0.54 -15.57 -12.47
C TYR A 149 -1.23 -15.60 -13.83
N ARG A 150 -0.68 -14.87 -14.80
CA ARG A 150 -1.18 -14.93 -16.20
C ARG A 150 -0.99 -16.34 -16.78
N MET A 151 0.15 -16.97 -16.52
CA MET A 151 0.46 -18.34 -16.95
C MET A 151 -0.45 -19.36 -16.25
N GLU A 152 -0.62 -19.26 -14.93
CA GLU A 152 -1.51 -20.15 -14.15
C GLU A 152 -2.93 -20.11 -14.71
N ARG A 153 -3.46 -18.95 -15.04
CA ARG A 153 -4.80 -18.83 -15.63
C ARG A 153 -4.93 -19.59 -16.94
N VAL A 154 -3.94 -19.44 -17.84
CA VAL A 154 -3.93 -20.14 -19.13
C VAL A 154 -3.80 -21.65 -18.94
N VAL A 155 -2.95 -22.09 -18.01
CA VAL A 155 -2.78 -23.53 -17.68
C VAL A 155 -4.10 -24.09 -17.16
N ARG A 156 -4.77 -23.40 -16.25
CA ARG A 156 -6.06 -23.82 -15.68
C ARG A 156 -7.15 -23.93 -16.75
N GLU A 157 -7.20 -22.97 -17.68
CA GLU A 157 -8.13 -23.00 -18.81
C GLU A 157 -7.87 -24.20 -19.72
N ARG A 158 -6.61 -24.49 -20.08
CA ARG A 158 -6.24 -25.63 -20.90
C ARG A 158 -6.55 -26.97 -20.23
N MET A 159 -6.31 -27.08 -18.93
CA MET A 159 -6.65 -28.30 -18.16
C MET A 159 -8.14 -28.63 -18.16
N THR A 160 -9.00 -27.63 -18.41
CA THR A 160 -10.46 -27.86 -18.51
C THR A 160 -10.93 -28.17 -19.92
N THR A 161 -10.15 -27.78 -20.96
CA THR A 161 -10.57 -27.90 -22.38
C THR A 161 -9.88 -29.02 -23.14
N GLU A 162 -8.70 -29.45 -22.70
CA GLU A 162 -7.93 -30.49 -23.40
C GLU A 162 -8.19 -31.89 -22.83
N ASP A 163 -7.96 -32.91 -23.64
CA ASP A 163 -8.16 -34.30 -23.27
C ASP A 163 -7.12 -34.80 -22.27
N VAL A 164 -7.58 -35.38 -21.18
CA VAL A 164 -6.74 -35.80 -20.03
C VAL A 164 -5.69 -36.85 -20.43
N ASP A 165 -5.96 -37.66 -21.44
CA ASP A 165 -5.05 -38.74 -21.89
C ASP A 165 -3.85 -38.21 -22.71
N THR A 166 -3.94 -36.98 -23.25
CA THR A 166 -2.91 -36.37 -24.11
C THR A 166 -2.13 -35.27 -23.42
N ILE A 167 -2.56 -34.85 -22.23
CA ILE A 167 -1.97 -33.74 -21.49
C ILE A 167 -0.57 -34.09 -20.95
N THR A 168 0.41 -33.25 -21.27
CA THR A 168 1.73 -33.27 -20.65
C THR A 168 2.09 -31.87 -20.12
N PRO A 169 2.99 -31.76 -19.12
CA PRO A 169 3.43 -30.44 -18.64
C PRO A 169 3.98 -29.56 -19.75
N GLN A 170 4.65 -30.14 -20.75
CA GLN A 170 5.24 -29.41 -21.88
C GLN A 170 4.17 -28.84 -22.83
N THR A 171 3.02 -29.50 -22.98
CA THR A 171 1.95 -29.01 -23.84
C THR A 171 1.12 -27.93 -23.18
N ILE A 172 0.97 -27.98 -21.85
CA ILE A 172 0.12 -27.06 -21.09
C ILE A 172 0.87 -25.79 -20.73
N ILE A 173 2.13 -25.90 -20.26
CA ILE A 173 2.90 -24.77 -19.76
C ILE A 173 3.41 -23.91 -20.92
N ASN A 174 2.99 -22.64 -20.91
CA ASN A 174 3.47 -21.63 -21.86
C ASN A 174 4.20 -20.52 -21.09
N ILE A 175 5.49 -20.34 -21.32
CA ILE A 175 6.32 -19.33 -20.65
C ILE A 175 6.12 -17.91 -21.21
N ARG A 176 5.45 -17.75 -22.36
CA ARG A 176 5.29 -16.45 -23.01
C ARG A 176 4.69 -15.35 -22.10
N PRO A 177 3.68 -15.61 -21.24
CA PRO A 177 3.12 -14.59 -20.34
C PRO A 177 4.16 -14.06 -19.34
N VAL A 178 5.05 -14.93 -18.86
CA VAL A 178 6.13 -14.55 -17.93
C VAL A 178 7.18 -13.68 -18.65
N VAL A 179 7.61 -14.13 -19.83
CA VAL A 179 8.56 -13.37 -20.66
C VAL A 179 7.97 -12.01 -21.05
N ALA A 180 6.68 -11.97 -21.40
CA ALA A 180 5.99 -10.72 -21.75
C ALA A 180 5.94 -9.75 -20.56
N ALA A 181 5.62 -10.23 -19.35
CA ALA A 181 5.58 -9.40 -18.15
C ALA A 181 6.95 -8.80 -17.79
N LEU A 182 8.02 -9.59 -17.91
CA LEU A 182 9.38 -9.10 -17.69
C LEU A 182 9.81 -8.08 -18.77
N LYS A 183 9.50 -8.34 -20.04
CA LYS A 183 9.75 -7.38 -21.12
C LYS A 183 8.96 -6.09 -20.95
N GLU A 184 7.73 -6.18 -20.49
CA GLU A 184 6.88 -5.02 -20.16
C GLU A 184 7.55 -4.18 -19.06
N PHE A 185 8.05 -4.81 -18.00
CA PHE A 185 8.75 -4.11 -16.92
C PHE A 185 9.98 -3.36 -17.43
N PHE A 186 10.88 -4.04 -18.13
CA PHE A 186 12.13 -3.41 -18.63
C PHE A 186 11.89 -2.39 -19.75
N GLY A 187 10.81 -2.50 -20.52
CA GLY A 187 10.54 -1.64 -21.67
C GLY A 187 9.65 -0.44 -21.35
N SER A 188 8.77 -0.53 -20.35
CA SER A 188 7.76 0.50 -20.08
C SER A 188 7.67 0.97 -18.63
N SER A 189 8.39 0.36 -17.69
CA SER A 189 8.41 0.84 -16.30
C SER A 189 9.09 2.20 -16.18
N GLN A 190 8.49 3.11 -15.41
CA GLN A 190 9.07 4.42 -15.09
C GLN A 190 10.43 4.31 -14.39
N LEU A 191 10.69 3.22 -13.67
CA LEU A 191 11.92 2.98 -12.91
C LEU A 191 13.00 2.29 -13.76
N SER A 192 12.65 1.71 -14.91
CA SER A 192 13.59 1.19 -15.88
C SER A 192 13.93 2.27 -16.91
N GLN A 193 15.12 2.84 -16.80
CA GLN A 193 15.53 4.03 -17.55
C GLN A 193 16.83 3.76 -18.32
N PHE A 194 17.08 4.54 -19.37
CA PHE A 194 18.37 4.60 -19.99
C PHE A 194 19.42 5.13 -19.00
N MET A 195 20.53 4.42 -18.87
CA MET A 195 21.59 4.82 -17.95
C MET A 195 22.31 6.06 -18.49
N ASP A 196 22.57 7.02 -17.61
CA ASP A 196 23.47 8.13 -17.92
C ASP A 196 24.91 7.59 -18.05
N GLN A 197 25.52 7.81 -19.21
CA GLN A 197 26.84 7.32 -19.57
C GLN A 197 27.81 8.46 -19.91
N THR A 198 27.52 9.70 -19.50
CA THR A 198 28.35 10.86 -19.75
C THR A 198 29.75 10.66 -19.16
N ASN A 199 29.82 10.12 -17.94
CA ASN A 199 31.04 9.67 -17.29
C ASN A 199 30.73 8.60 -16.25
N SER A 200 31.76 7.97 -15.69
CA SER A 200 31.57 6.88 -14.72
C SER A 200 30.85 7.31 -13.44
N LEU A 201 31.08 8.54 -12.99
CA LEU A 201 30.41 9.10 -11.79
C LEU A 201 28.94 9.35 -12.05
N ALA A 202 28.58 9.90 -13.20
CA ALA A 202 27.18 10.10 -13.59
C ALA A 202 26.40 8.77 -13.64
N GLY A 203 26.99 7.71 -14.19
CA GLY A 203 26.42 6.39 -14.21
C GLY A 203 26.25 5.80 -12.80
N LEU A 204 27.22 6.02 -11.90
CA LEU A 204 27.11 5.57 -10.50
C LEU A 204 25.98 6.29 -9.79
N THR A 205 25.91 7.62 -9.89
CA THR A 205 24.86 8.44 -9.29
C THR A 205 23.47 8.02 -9.79
N HIS A 206 23.33 7.81 -11.09
CA HIS A 206 22.05 7.36 -11.68
C HIS A 206 21.57 6.03 -11.09
N ARG A 207 22.47 5.05 -10.91
CA ARG A 207 22.14 3.75 -10.33
C ARG A 207 21.80 3.81 -8.83
N ARG A 208 22.25 4.82 -8.11
CA ARG A 208 21.97 5.06 -6.68
C ARG A 208 20.74 5.94 -6.44
N ARG A 209 20.10 6.42 -7.49
CA ARG A 209 18.95 7.32 -7.39
C ARG A 209 17.76 6.61 -6.77
N LEU A 210 17.11 7.30 -5.82
CA LEU A 210 15.87 6.86 -5.18
C LEU A 210 14.71 7.65 -5.76
N SER A 211 13.55 7.00 -5.92
CA SER A 211 12.34 7.64 -6.42
C SER A 211 11.15 7.26 -5.54
N ALA A 212 10.34 8.25 -5.17
CA ALA A 212 9.05 8.03 -4.53
C ALA A 212 7.93 7.70 -5.52
N LEU A 213 8.22 7.83 -6.83
CA LEU A 213 7.29 7.60 -7.93
C LEU A 213 7.30 6.14 -8.40
N GLY A 214 6.35 5.79 -9.25
CA GLY A 214 6.27 4.48 -9.89
C GLY A 214 5.21 3.56 -9.30
N ALA A 215 5.25 2.29 -9.69
CA ALA A 215 4.28 1.30 -9.25
C ALA A 215 4.30 1.11 -7.72
N GLY A 216 3.15 1.31 -7.07
CA GLY A 216 3.03 1.25 -5.61
C GLY A 216 3.59 2.47 -4.87
N GLY A 217 4.04 3.49 -5.59
CA GLY A 217 4.51 4.77 -5.05
C GLY A 217 3.50 5.90 -5.20
N LEU A 218 4.00 7.13 -5.07
CA LEU A 218 3.20 8.35 -5.18
C LEU A 218 3.03 8.77 -6.65
N THR A 219 2.02 9.60 -6.91
CA THR A 219 1.90 10.38 -8.14
C THR A 219 2.26 11.83 -7.85
N ARG A 220 2.80 12.55 -8.86
CA ARG A 220 3.23 13.95 -8.71
C ARG A 220 2.12 14.84 -8.18
N GLU A 221 0.90 14.65 -8.69
CA GLU A 221 -0.27 15.46 -8.39
C GLU A 221 -0.82 15.19 -6.98
N ARG A 222 -0.56 14.00 -6.44
CA ARG A 222 -1.04 13.56 -5.12
C ARG A 222 0.03 13.60 -4.04
N ALA A 223 1.24 14.02 -4.38
CA ALA A 223 2.33 14.15 -3.42
C ALA A 223 2.26 15.52 -2.72
N PRO A 224 1.82 15.59 -1.46
CA PRO A 224 1.80 16.83 -0.69
C PRO A 224 3.23 17.31 -0.39
N ILE A 225 3.34 18.52 0.17
CA ILE A 225 4.64 19.14 0.48
C ILE A 225 5.38 18.33 1.55
N GLU A 226 4.67 17.77 2.53
CA GLU A 226 5.24 17.04 3.65
C GLU A 226 6.10 15.84 3.21
N VAL A 227 5.68 15.10 2.17
CA VAL A 227 6.45 13.96 1.66
C VAL A 227 7.68 14.35 0.84
N ARG A 228 7.87 15.66 0.57
CA ARG A 228 9.00 16.21 -0.16
C ARG A 228 10.07 16.80 0.78
N ASP A 229 9.78 16.86 2.07
CA ASP A 229 10.64 17.44 3.08
C ASP A 229 11.83 16.53 3.42
N VAL A 230 12.83 17.15 4.03
CA VAL A 230 14.03 16.47 4.53
C VAL A 230 13.87 16.22 6.02
N HIS A 231 14.02 14.95 6.42
CA HIS A 231 13.96 14.53 7.81
C HIS A 231 15.38 14.24 8.36
N PRO A 232 15.66 14.48 9.64
CA PRO A 232 16.98 14.17 10.23
C PRO A 232 17.44 12.71 10.04
N THR A 233 16.51 11.76 9.96
CA THR A 233 16.83 10.35 9.69
C THR A 233 17.34 10.08 8.28
N HIS A 234 17.29 11.07 7.37
CA HIS A 234 17.91 11.02 6.05
C HIS A 234 19.45 11.05 6.13
N TYR A 235 20.01 11.49 7.25
CA TYR A 235 21.46 11.58 7.44
C TYR A 235 22.15 10.23 7.18
N GLY A 236 23.17 10.25 6.33
CA GLY A 236 23.89 9.05 5.90
C GLY A 236 23.14 8.09 4.96
N ARG A 237 21.91 8.45 4.53
CA ARG A 237 21.06 7.60 3.67
C ARG A 237 20.62 8.29 2.39
N MET A 238 20.05 9.48 2.50
CA MET A 238 19.55 10.25 1.35
C MET A 238 20.14 11.65 1.35
N CYS A 239 20.71 12.08 0.22
CA CYS A 239 21.25 13.42 0.08
C CYS A 239 20.13 14.47 0.15
N PRO A 240 20.23 15.47 1.04
CA PRO A 240 19.19 16.48 1.19
C PRO A 240 19.19 17.53 0.07
N ILE A 241 20.24 17.56 -0.77
CA ILE A 241 20.46 18.61 -1.78
C ILE A 241 20.26 18.09 -3.19
N GLU A 242 20.66 16.84 -3.47
CA GLU A 242 20.54 16.27 -4.82
C GLU A 242 19.10 15.86 -5.12
N THR A 243 18.35 16.78 -5.70
CA THR A 243 16.97 16.59 -6.16
C THR A 243 16.72 17.40 -7.43
N PRO A 244 15.86 16.96 -8.37
CA PRO A 244 15.51 17.76 -9.53
C PRO A 244 14.68 18.99 -9.14
N GLU A 245 14.76 20.02 -9.97
CA GLU A 245 13.87 21.17 -9.87
C GLU A 245 12.50 20.87 -10.48
N GLY A 246 11.47 21.60 -10.04
CA GLY A 246 10.11 21.52 -10.58
C GLY A 246 9.24 20.44 -9.91
N PRO A 247 8.32 19.79 -10.68
CA PRO A 247 7.28 18.93 -10.11
C PRO A 247 7.79 17.71 -9.33
N ASN A 248 9.04 17.31 -9.57
CA ASN A 248 9.66 16.13 -8.95
C ASN A 248 10.53 16.48 -7.73
N ILE A 249 10.56 17.74 -7.29
CA ILE A 249 11.37 18.15 -6.13
C ILE A 249 11.00 17.31 -4.91
N GLY A 250 12.00 16.78 -4.21
CA GLY A 250 11.81 15.95 -3.03
C GLY A 250 11.25 14.53 -3.30
N LEU A 251 10.88 14.22 -4.55
CA LEU A 251 10.36 12.88 -4.93
C LEU A 251 11.42 11.99 -5.60
N ILE A 252 12.50 12.58 -6.06
CA ILE A 252 13.64 11.92 -6.68
C ILE A 252 14.91 12.46 -6.04
#